data_bd1b8a1ae1e53e789ea61818e2bf5378
#
_entry.id   bd1b8a1ae1e53e789ea61818e2bf5378
#
_cell.length_a   1.000
_cell.length_b   1.000
_cell.length_c   1.000
_cell.angle_alpha   90.00
_cell.angle_beta   90.00
_cell.angle_gamma   90.00
#
_symmetry.space_group_name_H-M   'P 1'
#
loop_
_entity.id
_entity.type
_entity.pdbx_description
1 polymer ?
#
loop_
_entity_poly.entity_id
_entity_poly.type
_entity_poly.pdbx_seq_one_letter_code
_entity_poly.pdbx_strand_id
1 'polypeptide(L)' 'MIDLILTVCLMAQPNQCEDRHFQFMYNGSLRQCTAGAQPYIAQWIGEHPNWKPVRWHCEYPGRQKA' A
#
# COMPACT_ATOMS: atom_id res chain seq x y z
N MET A 1 3.76 12.31 -8.86
CA MET A 1 2.72 11.52 -8.18
C MET A 1 3.14 10.06 -8.09
N ILE A 2 2.87 9.43 -7.00
CA ILE A 2 3.27 8.07 -6.74
C ILE A 2 2.07 7.27 -6.25
N ASP A 3 1.99 6.01 -6.70
CA ASP A 3 0.99 5.07 -6.21
C ASP A 3 1.61 4.20 -5.14
N LEU A 4 0.97 4.13 -4.00
CA LEU A 4 1.31 3.15 -2.97
C LEU A 4 0.33 1.99 -3.11
N ILE A 5 0.85 0.79 -3.31
CA ILE A 5 0.03 -0.39 -3.44
C ILE A 5 0.20 -1.22 -2.19
N LEU A 6 -0.89 -1.39 -1.46
CA LEU A 6 -0.90 -2.14 -0.21
C LEU A 6 -1.70 -3.41 -0.40
N THR A 7 -1.07 -4.54 -0.22
CA THR A 7 -1.76 -5.84 -0.30
C THR A 7 -2.21 -6.22 1.10
N VAL A 8 -3.51 -6.45 1.24
CA VAL A 8 -4.10 -6.78 2.53
C VAL A 8 -4.92 -8.06 2.39
N CYS A 9 -5.02 -8.80 3.47
CA CYS A 9 -5.81 -10.02 3.51
C CYS A 9 -6.74 -9.97 4.71
N LEU A 10 -7.90 -10.59 4.57
CA LEU A 10 -8.84 -10.65 5.68
C LEU A 10 -8.28 -11.51 6.80
N MET A 11 -8.44 -11.05 8.03
CA MET A 11 -7.95 -11.81 9.17
C MET A 11 -8.72 -13.11 9.32
N ALA A 12 -10.03 -13.08 9.08
CA ALA A 12 -10.85 -14.26 9.22
C ALA A 12 -10.70 -15.23 8.06
N GLN A 13 -10.27 -14.72 6.89
CA GLN A 13 -10.09 -15.55 5.71
C GLN A 13 -8.80 -15.15 5.04
N PRO A 14 -7.66 -15.69 5.48
CA PRO A 14 -6.36 -15.21 5.00
C PRO A 14 -6.11 -15.39 3.51
N ASN A 15 -6.88 -16.24 2.82
CA ASN A 15 -6.70 -16.36 1.38
C ASN A 15 -7.57 -15.38 0.62
N GLN A 16 -8.32 -14.51 1.29
CA GLN A 16 -9.06 -13.45 0.64
C GLN A 16 -8.22 -12.19 0.75
N CYS A 17 -7.54 -11.85 -0.32
CA CYS A 17 -6.62 -10.71 -0.32
C CYS A 17 -6.96 -9.77 -1.44
N GLU A 18 -6.63 -8.50 -1.28
CA GLU A 18 -6.79 -7.52 -2.35
C GLU A 18 -5.75 -6.45 -2.22
N ASP A 19 -5.52 -5.75 -3.33
CA ASP A 19 -4.59 -4.65 -3.36
C ASP A 19 -5.36 -3.35 -3.22
N ARG A 20 -4.87 -2.48 -2.34
CA ARG A 20 -5.41 -1.15 -2.19
C ARG A 20 -4.43 -0.16 -2.76
N HIS A 21 -4.94 0.83 -3.46
CA HIS A 21 -4.11 1.81 -4.14
C HIS A 21 -4.33 3.18 -3.53
N PHE A 22 -3.22 3.86 -3.21
CA PHE A 22 -3.27 5.21 -2.67
C PHE A 22 -2.34 6.06 -3.51
N GLN A 23 -2.81 7.23 -3.92
CA GLN A 23 -2.00 8.13 -4.72
C GLN A 23 -1.68 9.36 -3.91
N PHE A 24 -0.44 9.80 -3.98
CA PHE A 24 -0.07 11.05 -3.32
C PHE A 24 1.19 11.61 -3.95
N MET A 25 1.43 12.88 -3.65
CA MET A 25 2.61 13.56 -4.19
C MET A 25 3.80 13.19 -3.32
N TYR A 26 4.90 12.89 -3.98
CA TYR A 26 6.09 12.50 -3.25
C TYR A 26 7.30 12.77 -4.13
N ASN A 27 8.31 13.40 -3.59
CA ASN A 27 9.49 13.76 -4.34
C ASN A 27 10.70 12.89 -4.06
N GLY A 28 10.60 11.85 -3.33
CA GLY A 28 11.72 10.97 -3.04
C GLY A 28 11.77 9.80 -3.99
N SER A 29 12.66 8.87 -3.70
CA SER A 29 12.75 7.65 -4.49
C SER A 29 11.62 6.71 -4.13
N LEU A 30 11.38 5.72 -4.99
CA LEU A 30 10.36 4.72 -4.69
C LEU A 30 10.71 3.95 -3.43
N ARG A 31 12.00 3.70 -3.21
CA ARG A 31 12.41 2.99 -2.01
C ARG A 31 12.08 3.80 -0.76
N GLN A 32 12.32 5.11 -0.80
CA GLN A 32 11.99 5.96 0.33
C GLN A 32 10.49 6.01 0.55
N CYS A 33 9.72 6.04 -0.51
CA CYS A 33 8.27 6.03 -0.42
C CYS A 33 7.80 4.75 0.27
N THR A 34 8.31 3.61 -0.17
CA THR A 34 7.94 2.33 0.42
C THR A 34 8.29 2.27 1.90
N ALA A 35 9.49 2.74 2.25
CA ALA A 35 9.91 2.72 3.65
C ALA A 35 9.09 3.68 4.48
N GLY A 36 8.73 4.83 3.92
CA GLY A 36 7.99 5.84 4.67
C GLY A 36 6.49 5.63 4.68
N ALA A 37 6.00 4.56 4.05
CA ALA A 37 4.57 4.34 3.97
C ALA A 37 3.98 3.74 5.23
N GLN A 38 4.80 3.23 6.15
CA GLN A 38 4.29 2.55 7.33
C GLN A 38 3.28 3.36 8.14
N PRO A 39 3.49 4.65 8.39
CA PRO A 39 2.49 5.40 9.14
C PRO A 39 1.14 5.45 8.45
N TYR A 40 1.13 5.56 7.12
CA TYR A 40 -0.11 5.58 6.37
C TYR A 40 -0.80 4.22 6.44
N ILE A 41 -0.02 3.15 6.33
CA ILE A 41 -0.57 1.80 6.39
C ILE A 41 -1.12 1.53 7.77
N ALA A 42 -0.40 1.94 8.81
CA ALA A 42 -0.86 1.72 10.18
C ALA A 42 -2.19 2.43 10.43
N GLN A 43 -2.33 3.65 9.88
CA GLN A 43 -3.56 4.37 10.05
C GLN A 43 -4.70 3.67 9.33
N TRP A 44 -4.46 3.22 8.10
CA TRP A 44 -5.48 2.52 7.35
C TRP A 44 -5.92 1.24 8.06
N ILE A 45 -4.95 0.48 8.56
CA ILE A 45 -5.25 -0.77 9.27
C ILE A 45 -6.04 -0.47 10.55
N GLY A 46 -5.71 0.62 11.23
CA GLY A 46 -6.46 1.01 12.42
C GLY A 46 -7.92 1.30 12.11
N GLU A 47 -8.20 1.77 10.90
CA GLU A 47 -9.57 2.03 10.50
C GLU A 47 -10.24 0.82 9.88
N HIS A 48 -9.48 -0.22 9.56
CA HIS A 48 -10.01 -1.43 8.94
C HIS A 48 -9.46 -2.65 9.69
N PRO A 49 -9.89 -2.86 10.92
CA PRO A 49 -9.27 -3.89 11.76
C PRO A 49 -9.48 -5.32 11.28
N ASN A 50 -10.36 -5.55 10.33
CA ASN A 50 -10.56 -6.89 9.80
C ASN A 50 -9.51 -7.28 8.77
N TRP A 51 -8.66 -6.35 8.40
CA TRP A 51 -7.64 -6.57 7.38
C TRP A 51 -6.27 -6.50 8.00
N LYS A 52 -5.33 -7.25 7.44
CA LYS A 52 -3.95 -7.14 7.88
C LYS A 52 -3.08 -6.88 6.68
N PRO A 53 -2.01 -6.11 6.83
CA PRO A 53 -1.11 -5.84 5.71
C PRO A 53 -0.20 -7.04 5.49
N VAL A 54 0.00 -7.38 4.20
CA VAL A 54 0.89 -8.46 3.85
C VAL A 54 2.17 -7.89 3.27
N ARG A 55 2.02 -6.92 2.38
CA ARG A 55 3.18 -6.26 1.79
C ARG A 55 2.71 -4.97 1.14
N TRP A 56 3.65 -4.11 0.85
CA TRP A 56 3.34 -2.86 0.16
C TRP A 56 4.56 -2.39 -0.58
N HIS A 57 4.33 -1.57 -1.60
CA HIS A 57 5.41 -0.93 -2.33
C HIS A 57 4.85 0.28 -3.06
N CYS A 58 5.75 1.15 -3.50
CA CYS A 58 5.37 2.33 -4.25
C CYS A 58 5.76 2.14 -5.70
N GLU A 59 4.98 2.74 -6.60
CA GLU A 59 5.24 2.68 -8.03
C GLU A 59 4.93 4.02 -8.64
N TYR A 60 5.50 4.29 -9.81
CA TYR A 60 5.10 5.44 -10.58
C TYR A 60 3.84 5.06 -11.35
N PRO A 61 2.77 5.87 -11.25
CA PRO A 61 1.55 5.52 -11.95
C PRO A 61 1.74 5.58 -13.45
N GLY A 62 1.09 4.65 -14.12
CA GLY A 62 1.10 4.68 -15.58
C GLY A 62 2.31 4.13 -16.24
N ARG A 63 3.27 3.55 -15.48
CA ARG A 63 4.40 3.05 -16.14
C ARG A 63 4.44 1.61 -16.31
N GLN A 64 3.47 0.93 -15.87
CA GLN A 64 3.51 -0.47 -15.94
C GLN A 64 3.56 -0.95 -17.31
N LYS A 65 3.14 -0.19 -18.24
CA LYS A 65 3.12 -0.66 -19.48
C LYS A 65 4.33 -0.43 -20.15
N ALA A 66 5.10 0.23 -19.66
CA ALA A 66 6.30 0.60 -20.34
C ALA A 66 6.89 -0.50 -21.17
#